data_47fbb41572373f37fe3c99098e0fb024
#
_entry.id   47fbb41572373f37fe3c99098e0fb024
#
_cell.length_a   1.000
_cell.length_b   1.000
_cell.length_c   1.000
_cell.angle_alpha   90.00
_cell.angle_beta   90.00
_cell.angle_gamma   90.00
#
_symmetry.space_group_name_H-M   'P 1'
#
loop_
_entity.id
_entity.type
_entity.pdbx_description
1 polymer ?
#
loop_
_entity_poly.entity_id
_entity_poly.type
_entity_poly.pdbx_seq_one_letter_code
_entity_poly.pdbx_strand_id
1 'polypeptide(L)'
;MALTRHIHVTAQVEGVHRWPDAGPPDAYLTAPHRHLFVASVEISVQHGDRELEINAVARWLTTILASFADPPDTPDGPLGFGAQSCEHLAERLVAAITDRYGTDRRVRCTVAEDGVLGGGVQWDPNPAEAGR
;
A
#
# COMPACT_ATOMS: atom_id res chain seq x y z
N MET A 1 4.67 11.43 29.95
CA MET A 1 4.58 11.43 28.48
C MET A 1 4.41 10.02 27.99
N ALA A 2 3.42 9.77 27.16
CA ALA A 2 3.17 8.45 26.62
C ALA A 2 3.98 8.23 25.35
N LEU A 3 4.50 7.01 25.18
CA LEU A 3 5.14 6.58 23.94
C LEU A 3 4.10 5.88 23.07
N THR A 4 4.11 6.20 21.79
CA THR A 4 3.42 5.40 20.78
C THR A 4 4.47 4.68 19.94
N ARG A 5 4.16 3.45 19.59
CA ARG A 5 5.11 2.61 18.85
C ARG A 5 4.49 2.15 17.55
N HIS A 6 5.30 2.04 16.54
CA HIS A 6 4.86 1.50 15.25
C HIS A 6 6.01 0.74 14.60
N ILE A 7 5.63 -0.16 13.72
CA ILE A 7 6.57 -0.75 12.76
C ILE A 7 6.44 -0.03 11.43
N HIS A 8 7.50 -0.06 10.64
CA HIS A 8 7.53 0.48 9.29
C HIS A 8 8.04 -0.59 8.34
N VAL A 9 7.29 -0.86 7.30
CA VAL A 9 7.68 -1.83 6.26
C VAL A 9 7.41 -1.24 4.88
N THR A 10 8.18 -1.67 3.91
CA THR A 10 8.05 -1.27 2.52
C THR A 10 7.98 -2.51 1.64
N ALA A 11 7.07 -2.49 0.66
CA ALA A 11 6.97 -3.50 -0.37
C ALA A 11 7.11 -2.83 -1.73
N GLN A 12 7.75 -3.51 -2.67
CA GLN A 12 7.97 -3.00 -4.01
C GLN A 12 7.51 -4.03 -5.03
N VAL A 13 6.70 -3.60 -5.99
CA VAL A 13 6.19 -4.46 -7.06
C VAL A 13 6.22 -3.68 -8.37
N GLU A 14 6.84 -4.27 -9.39
CA GLU A 14 6.83 -3.71 -10.73
C GLU A 14 5.50 -4.00 -11.40
N GLY A 15 4.88 -2.98 -12.00
CA GLY A 15 3.59 -3.15 -12.64
C GLY A 15 3.30 -2.10 -13.69
N VAL A 16 2.19 -2.30 -14.36
CA VAL A 16 1.68 -1.42 -15.41
C VAL A 16 0.29 -0.94 -15.01
N HIS A 17 0.02 0.34 -15.18
CA HIS A 17 -1.32 0.87 -15.02
C HIS A 17 -1.59 1.97 -16.05
N ARG A 18 -2.81 2.49 -16.05
CA ARG A 18 -3.21 3.59 -16.93
C ARG A 18 -4.26 4.46 -16.26
N TRP A 19 -4.32 5.70 -16.69
CA TRP A 19 -5.36 6.65 -16.29
C TRP A 19 -6.28 6.90 -17.48
N PRO A 20 -7.41 6.17 -17.61
CA PRO A 20 -8.28 6.25 -18.80
C PRO A 20 -8.83 7.63 -19.10
N ASP A 21 -9.11 8.43 -18.07
CA ASP A 21 -9.73 9.74 -18.18
C ASP A 21 -8.74 10.90 -18.26
N ALA A 22 -7.45 10.60 -18.42
CA ALA A 22 -6.42 11.64 -18.47
C ALA A 22 -6.60 12.53 -19.70
N GLY A 23 -6.64 13.83 -19.48
CA GLY A 23 -6.67 14.85 -20.52
C GLY A 23 -5.37 15.64 -20.58
N PRO A 24 -5.24 16.58 -21.57
CA PRO A 24 -4.04 17.41 -21.66
C PRO A 24 -3.77 18.18 -20.35
N PRO A 25 -2.49 18.29 -19.89
CA PRO A 25 -1.28 17.85 -20.56
C PRO A 25 -0.91 16.37 -20.33
N ASP A 26 -1.77 15.59 -19.65
CA ASP A 26 -1.45 14.25 -19.18
C ASP A 26 -2.05 13.14 -20.06
N ALA A 27 -2.53 13.47 -21.25
CA ALA A 27 -3.21 12.52 -22.13
C ALA A 27 -2.39 11.27 -22.45
N TYR A 28 -1.06 11.36 -22.40
CA TYR A 28 -0.17 10.19 -22.60
C TYR A 28 -0.36 9.11 -21.52
N LEU A 29 -0.91 9.47 -20.37
CA LEU A 29 -1.16 8.52 -19.27
C LEU A 29 -2.38 7.63 -19.51
N THR A 30 -3.15 7.89 -20.59
CA THR A 30 -4.23 6.99 -21.00
C THR A 30 -3.69 5.64 -21.52
N ALA A 31 -2.47 5.64 -22.04
CA ALA A 31 -1.80 4.41 -22.47
C ALA A 31 -1.19 3.70 -21.24
N PRO A 32 -1.12 2.35 -21.27
CA PRO A 32 -0.43 1.62 -20.20
C PRO A 32 1.01 2.11 -20.05
N HIS A 33 1.44 2.33 -18.81
CA HIS A 33 2.78 2.77 -18.49
C HIS A 33 3.30 2.04 -17.25
N ARG A 34 4.60 1.86 -17.20
CA ARG A 34 5.28 1.00 -16.23
C ARG A 34 5.88 1.81 -15.10
N HIS A 35 5.69 1.32 -13.87
CA HIS A 35 6.30 1.89 -12.67
C HIS A 35 6.76 0.79 -11.73
N LEU A 36 7.71 1.14 -10.86
CA LEU A 36 7.94 0.41 -9.62
C LEU A 36 6.96 0.98 -8.59
N PHE A 37 5.96 0.20 -8.21
CA PHE A 37 5.02 0.59 -7.16
C PHE A 37 5.65 0.32 -5.81
N VAL A 38 5.82 1.36 -5.02
CA VAL A 38 6.43 1.29 -3.69
C VAL A 38 5.35 1.57 -2.64
N ALA A 39 5.00 0.56 -1.86
CA ALA A 39 4.07 0.71 -0.75
C ALA A 39 4.86 0.84 0.55
N SER A 40 4.61 1.91 1.30
CA SER A 40 5.22 2.15 2.60
C SER A 40 4.11 2.17 3.65
N VAL A 41 4.27 1.36 4.69
CA VAL A 41 3.22 1.15 5.68
C VAL A 41 3.79 1.33 7.08
N GLU A 42 3.06 2.06 7.91
CA GLU A 42 3.29 2.13 9.35
C GLU A 42 2.10 1.49 10.05
N ILE A 43 2.37 0.57 10.98
CA ILE A 43 1.33 -0.10 11.76
C ILE A 43 1.65 0.08 13.23
N SER A 44 0.68 0.58 14.02
CA SER A 44 0.89 0.78 15.46
C SER A 44 0.99 -0.55 16.19
N VAL A 45 1.88 -0.59 17.19
CA VAL A 45 2.09 -1.74 18.08
C VAL A 45 2.08 -1.28 19.52
N GLN A 46 1.80 -2.19 20.45
CA GLN A 46 1.68 -1.86 21.87
C GLN A 46 2.97 -2.04 22.65
N HIS A 47 3.87 -2.90 22.16
CA HIS A 47 5.18 -3.08 22.81
C HIS A 47 6.31 -3.13 21.78
N GLY A 48 7.53 -3.04 22.26
CA GLY A 48 8.71 -2.87 21.41
C GLY A 48 9.44 -4.16 21.05
N ASP A 49 8.87 -5.33 21.31
CA ASP A 49 9.55 -6.60 21.09
C ASP A 49 8.78 -7.51 20.12
N ARG A 50 8.81 -7.12 18.85
CA ARG A 50 8.33 -7.95 17.74
C ARG A 50 6.88 -8.44 17.87
N GLU A 51 5.98 -7.59 18.37
CA GLU A 51 4.54 -7.89 18.38
C GLU A 51 4.07 -8.27 16.99
N LEU A 52 4.51 -7.51 15.98
CA LEU A 52 4.42 -7.85 14.56
C LEU A 52 5.85 -7.92 14.03
N GLU A 53 6.25 -9.09 13.54
CA GLU A 53 7.62 -9.26 13.05
C GLU A 53 7.75 -8.62 11.66
N ILE A 54 8.68 -7.68 11.50
CA ILE A 54 8.76 -6.81 10.32
C ILE A 54 9.04 -7.57 9.01
N ASN A 55 9.86 -8.61 9.05
CA ASN A 55 10.16 -9.37 7.83
C ASN A 55 8.95 -10.20 7.37
N ALA A 56 8.20 -10.76 8.31
CA ALA A 56 6.98 -11.50 7.99
C ALA A 56 5.91 -10.56 7.42
N VAL A 57 5.76 -9.37 8.00
CA VAL A 57 4.82 -8.36 7.49
C VAL A 57 5.23 -7.91 6.09
N ALA A 58 6.51 -7.67 5.86
CA ALA A 58 7.00 -7.23 4.56
C ALA A 58 6.77 -8.29 3.47
N ARG A 59 7.03 -9.56 3.75
CA ARG A 59 6.76 -10.65 2.82
C ARG A 59 5.28 -10.75 2.48
N TRP A 60 4.43 -10.71 3.48
CA TRP A 60 2.99 -10.76 3.30
C TRP A 60 2.49 -9.55 2.51
N LEU A 61 2.98 -8.35 2.83
CA LEU A 61 2.58 -7.11 2.17
C LEU A 61 2.92 -7.15 0.67
N THR A 62 4.10 -7.66 0.32
CA THR A 62 4.51 -7.82 -1.08
C THR A 62 3.56 -8.76 -1.82
N THR A 63 3.21 -9.88 -1.21
CA THR A 63 2.27 -10.86 -1.78
C THR A 63 0.89 -10.24 -1.97
N ILE A 64 0.40 -9.48 -0.99
CA ILE A 64 -0.93 -8.85 -1.07
C ILE A 64 -0.95 -7.77 -2.14
N LEU A 65 0.07 -6.91 -2.21
CA LEU A 65 0.14 -5.88 -3.23
C LEU A 65 0.12 -6.50 -4.63
N ALA A 66 0.92 -7.53 -4.86
CA ALA A 66 0.94 -8.25 -6.13
C ALA A 66 -0.40 -8.89 -6.46
N SER A 67 -1.17 -9.33 -5.45
CA SER A 67 -2.48 -9.97 -5.65
C SER A 67 -3.55 -9.01 -6.17
N PHE A 68 -3.33 -7.70 -6.08
CA PHE A 68 -4.28 -6.70 -6.59
C PHE A 68 -4.15 -6.50 -8.09
N ALA A 69 -3.14 -7.07 -8.71
CA ALA A 69 -2.91 -7.00 -10.14
C ALA A 69 -3.43 -8.22 -10.86
N ASP A 70 -3.75 -8.05 -12.13
CA ASP A 70 -3.98 -9.18 -13.01
C ASP A 70 -2.64 -9.89 -13.32
N PRO A 71 -2.66 -11.21 -13.55
CA PRO A 71 -1.45 -11.94 -13.94
C PRO A 71 -0.84 -11.34 -15.20
N PRO A 72 0.51 -11.38 -15.33
CA PRO A 72 1.14 -10.91 -16.55
C PRO A 72 0.80 -11.82 -17.74
N ASP A 73 0.79 -11.23 -18.95
CA ASP A 73 0.54 -11.97 -20.19
C ASP A 73 1.63 -13.00 -20.48
N THR A 74 2.82 -12.76 -19.96
CA THR A 74 3.96 -13.67 -20.07
C THR A 74 4.53 -13.93 -18.67
N PRO A 75 5.18 -15.11 -18.43
CA PRO A 75 5.69 -15.44 -17.09
C PRO A 75 6.62 -14.39 -16.47
N ASP A 76 7.38 -13.68 -17.31
CA ASP A 76 8.34 -12.66 -16.87
C ASP A 76 7.82 -11.22 -17.08
N GLY A 77 6.56 -11.07 -17.47
CA GLY A 77 5.96 -9.77 -17.72
C GLY A 77 5.59 -9.02 -16.45
N PRO A 78 5.38 -7.70 -16.55
CA PRO A 78 4.94 -6.90 -15.42
C PRO A 78 3.49 -7.24 -15.05
N LEU A 79 3.16 -7.05 -13.76
CA LEU A 79 1.80 -7.21 -13.27
C LEU A 79 0.90 -6.08 -13.81
N GLY A 80 -0.36 -6.40 -14.10
CA GLY A 80 -1.32 -5.44 -14.64
C GLY A 80 -2.21 -4.85 -13.54
N PHE A 81 -1.98 -3.61 -13.15
CA PHE A 81 -2.82 -2.92 -12.16
C PHE A 81 -4.01 -2.20 -12.78
N GLY A 82 -4.14 -2.22 -14.10
CA GLY A 82 -5.30 -1.65 -14.78
C GLY A 82 -5.43 -0.15 -14.55
N ALA A 83 -6.63 0.31 -14.19
CA ALA A 83 -6.93 1.70 -13.92
C ALA A 83 -6.76 2.10 -12.44
N GLN A 84 -6.17 1.23 -11.61
CA GLN A 84 -6.01 1.50 -10.19
C GLN A 84 -5.00 2.64 -9.96
N SER A 85 -5.41 3.64 -9.20
CA SER A 85 -4.54 4.73 -8.76
C SER A 85 -3.72 4.31 -7.54
N CYS A 86 -2.71 5.10 -7.20
CA CYS A 86 -1.94 4.88 -5.98
C CYS A 86 -2.83 4.95 -4.73
N GLU A 87 -3.77 5.90 -4.66
CA GLU A 87 -4.71 6.03 -3.54
C GLU A 87 -5.60 4.79 -3.43
N HIS A 88 -6.07 4.28 -4.55
CA HIS A 88 -6.91 3.07 -4.58
C HIS A 88 -6.15 1.85 -4.08
N LEU A 89 -4.91 1.68 -4.53
CA LEU A 89 -4.05 0.59 -4.05
C LEU A 89 -3.77 0.72 -2.55
N ALA A 90 -3.54 1.95 -2.07
CA ALA A 90 -3.33 2.21 -0.65
C ALA A 90 -4.57 1.85 0.19
N GLU A 91 -5.76 2.19 -0.28
CA GLU A 91 -7.02 1.82 0.39
C GLU A 91 -7.17 0.29 0.48
N ARG A 92 -6.87 -0.42 -0.60
CA ARG A 92 -6.94 -1.88 -0.61
C ARG A 92 -5.93 -2.51 0.34
N LEU A 93 -4.73 -1.95 0.41
CA LEU A 93 -3.70 -2.41 1.37
C LEU A 93 -4.15 -2.20 2.81
N VAL A 94 -4.70 -1.04 3.14
CA VAL A 94 -5.19 -0.76 4.49
C VAL A 94 -6.33 -1.72 4.85
N ALA A 95 -7.25 -1.98 3.93
CA ALA A 95 -8.32 -2.95 4.17
C ALA A 95 -7.76 -4.34 4.47
N ALA A 96 -6.76 -4.79 3.73
CA ALA A 96 -6.12 -6.09 3.96
C ALA A 96 -5.37 -6.13 5.31
N ILE A 97 -4.69 -5.04 5.65
CA ILE A 97 -3.94 -4.94 6.91
C ILE A 97 -4.87 -4.97 8.12
N THR A 98 -5.94 -4.18 8.09
CA THR A 98 -6.91 -4.17 9.19
C THR A 98 -7.66 -5.48 9.33
N ASP A 99 -7.93 -6.16 8.21
CA ASP A 99 -8.52 -7.50 8.24
C ASP A 99 -7.59 -8.53 8.89
N ARG A 100 -6.30 -8.46 8.59
CA ARG A 100 -5.32 -9.44 9.11
C ARG A 100 -4.86 -9.14 10.52
N TYR A 101 -4.58 -7.88 10.84
CA TYR A 101 -3.92 -7.51 12.11
C TYR A 101 -4.83 -6.81 13.11
N GLY A 102 -6.07 -6.52 12.73
CA GLY A 102 -7.07 -5.90 13.59
C GLY A 102 -7.35 -4.43 13.27
N THR A 103 -8.57 -4.01 13.59
CA THR A 103 -9.04 -2.64 13.34
C THR A 103 -8.71 -1.68 14.49
N ASP A 104 -8.10 -2.17 15.55
CA ASP A 104 -7.70 -1.42 16.73
C ASP A 104 -6.31 -0.79 16.62
N ARG A 105 -5.67 -0.92 15.46
CA ARG A 105 -4.35 -0.36 15.17
C ARG A 105 -4.47 0.82 14.22
N ARG A 106 -3.66 1.86 14.46
CA ARG A 106 -3.48 2.90 13.44
C ARG A 106 -2.63 2.33 12.32
N VAL A 107 -3.08 2.54 11.08
CA VAL A 107 -2.36 2.12 9.89
C VAL A 107 -2.22 3.31 8.95
N ARG A 108 -1.01 3.63 8.54
CA ARG A 108 -0.74 4.62 7.51
C ARG A 108 -0.13 3.90 6.32
N CYS A 109 -0.66 4.13 5.14
CA CYS A 109 -0.18 3.50 3.93
C CYS A 109 -0.05 4.52 2.82
N THR A 110 1.12 4.58 2.20
CA THR A 110 1.34 5.34 0.97
C THR A 110 1.76 4.38 -0.13
N VAL A 111 1.28 4.63 -1.34
CA VAL A 111 1.74 3.94 -2.54
C VAL A 111 2.28 5.00 -3.48
N ALA A 112 3.49 4.81 -3.96
CA ALA A 112 4.17 5.77 -4.81
C ALA A 112 4.65 5.10 -6.10
N GLU A 113 4.62 5.86 -7.18
CA GLU A 113 5.19 5.48 -8.47
C GLU A 113 6.68 5.81 -8.42
N ASP A 114 7.53 4.79 -8.55
CA ASP A 114 8.99 4.92 -8.52
C ASP A 114 9.52 5.61 -7.25
N GLY A 115 8.71 5.60 -6.18
CA GLY A 115 9.06 6.24 -4.92
C GLY A 115 9.01 7.77 -4.94
N VAL A 116 8.46 8.38 -5.99
CA VAL A 116 8.51 9.84 -6.19
C VAL A 116 7.13 10.50 -6.06
N LEU A 117 6.13 9.98 -6.75
CA LEU A 117 4.77 10.53 -6.76
C LEU A 117 3.80 9.45 -6.27
N GLY A 118 2.90 9.83 -5.40
CA GLY A 118 1.94 8.86 -4.90
C GLY A 118 0.84 9.47 -4.08
N GLY A 119 0.10 8.61 -3.44
CA GLY A 119 -0.99 8.97 -2.54
C GLY A 119 -1.07 7.97 -1.40
N GLY A 120 -1.85 8.30 -0.39
CA GLY A 120 -1.96 7.43 0.76
C GLY A 120 -3.23 7.65 1.54
N VAL A 121 -3.46 6.74 2.47
CA VAL A 121 -4.60 6.77 3.38
C VAL A 121 -4.15 6.41 4.78
N GLN A 122 -4.94 6.78 5.75
CA GLN A 122 -4.71 6.43 7.14
C GLN A 122 -5.99 5.87 7.74
N TRP A 123 -5.86 4.76 8.42
CA TRP A 123 -6.90 4.20 9.26
C TRP A 123 -6.60 4.56 10.70
N ASP A 124 -7.56 5.19 11.36
CA ASP A 124 -7.51 5.44 12.80
C ASP A 124 -8.52 4.54 13.50
N PRO A 125 -8.16 3.95 14.64
CA PRO A 125 -9.12 3.24 15.47
C PRO A 125 -10.28 4.16 15.90
N ASN A 126 -11.35 3.57 16.45
CA ASN A 126 -12.46 4.34 16.96
C ASN A 126 -11.94 5.52 17.80
N PRO A 127 -12.36 6.78 17.50
CA PRO A 127 -11.89 7.95 18.23
C PRO A 127 -11.99 7.84 19.75
N ALA A 128 -12.99 7.13 20.29
CA ALA A 128 -13.13 6.88 21.73
C ALA A 128 -12.01 5.98 22.26
N GLU A 129 -11.42 5.10 21.43
CA GLU A 129 -10.31 4.23 21.80
C GLU A 129 -8.96 4.90 21.51
N ALA A 130 -8.87 5.66 20.43
CA ALA A 130 -7.64 6.35 20.01
C ALA A 130 -7.19 7.41 21.01
N GLY A 131 -8.09 7.98 21.81
CA GLY A 131 -7.80 9.00 22.81
C GLY A 131 -7.32 8.46 24.16
N ARG A 132 -7.09 7.17 24.29
CA ARG A 132 -6.71 6.53 25.54
C ARG A 132 -5.25 6.17 25.64
#